data_f61ba8b4fadccb40bf75fd1b825872f6
#
_entry.id   f61ba8b4fadccb40bf75fd1b825872f6
#
_cell.length_a   1.000
_cell.length_b   1.000
_cell.length_c   1.000
_cell.angle_alpha   90.00
_cell.angle_beta   90.00
_cell.angle_gamma   90.00
#
_symmetry.space_group_name_H-M   'P 1'
#
loop_
_entity.id
_entity.type
_entity.pdbx_description
1 polymer ?
#
loop_
_entity_poly.entity_id
_entity_poly.type
_entity_poly.pdbx_seq_one_letter_code
_entity_poly.pdbx_strand_id
1 'polypeptide(L)'
;IVENQQEKDKFLEYWNNEESTIVPIWEDLEKHPMNNGVSFLYVRFSTQDFILPYNHNDCEKLEIDLSTSNKSKWIWNKKGFLQTKIEITNLQDVQTSLFFDQNKIYPFSDKLEPLTNFYTRLGMRDDLGKSIPIMKWGEVLKGIVGEWKFYPTKSWVDDTMIPILSEIEESGLHVDTEKFLDRWPLNQKQLLNDIIYTEYNPYTITSRPSNRHGGINFGALNKNDGTRDVFIPKKGKLFLQFDYDAYHVRIIGKLIKYNLPKTSVHQWLADQYGCEYDDSKGRTFRILYGGVSDEDKKIPFFDKVDKFIQRMQEESIRNGYLQTPKGRKIPLGWIEQPTAQKYFNYILQATETEFNIEAMSKLKKERLPLPILYTYDSFLFQFDDSDIETIKKVKAVLESFGFPVKADWGTDYGKL
;
A
#
# COMPACT_ATOMS: atom_id res chain seq x y z
N ILE A 1 2.45 -29.98 -16.21
CA ILE A 1 3.25 -28.80 -16.65
C ILE A 1 2.85 -28.50 -18.06
N VAL A 2 2.72 -27.20 -18.42
CA VAL A 2 2.34 -26.75 -19.78
C VAL A 2 3.61 -26.56 -20.61
N GLU A 3 4.03 -27.62 -21.31
CA GLU A 3 5.30 -27.65 -22.05
C GLU A 3 5.11 -27.91 -23.57
N ASN A 4 3.88 -28.21 -23.99
CA ASN A 4 3.57 -28.48 -25.39
C ASN A 4 2.19 -27.93 -25.77
N GLN A 5 1.88 -27.94 -27.09
CA GLN A 5 0.64 -27.38 -27.60
C GLN A 5 -0.61 -28.07 -27.07
N GLN A 6 -0.59 -29.39 -26.88
CA GLN A 6 -1.74 -30.13 -26.37
C GLN A 6 -2.08 -29.72 -24.93
N GLU A 7 -1.08 -29.57 -24.08
CA GLU A 7 -1.26 -29.11 -22.69
C GLU A 7 -1.69 -27.64 -22.63
N LYS A 8 -1.17 -26.81 -23.53
CA LYS A 8 -1.60 -25.43 -23.68
C LYS A 8 -3.08 -25.32 -24.07
N ASP A 9 -3.53 -26.09 -25.05
CA ASP A 9 -4.93 -26.10 -25.48
C ASP A 9 -5.85 -26.56 -24.34
N LYS A 10 -5.45 -27.62 -23.63
CA LYS A 10 -6.15 -28.10 -22.45
C LYS A 10 -6.20 -27.05 -21.34
N PHE A 11 -5.08 -26.37 -21.07
CA PHE A 11 -5.05 -25.28 -20.08
C PHE A 11 -6.00 -24.15 -20.47
N LEU A 12 -5.98 -23.70 -21.73
CA LEU A 12 -6.82 -22.60 -22.23
C LEU A 12 -8.32 -22.95 -22.16
N GLU A 13 -8.69 -24.22 -22.34
CA GLU A 13 -10.06 -24.68 -22.13
C GLU A 13 -10.52 -24.41 -20.70
N TYR A 14 -9.76 -24.82 -19.69
CA TYR A 14 -10.05 -24.52 -18.29
C TYR A 14 -10.00 -23.02 -17.99
N TRP A 15 -8.97 -22.32 -18.50
CA TRP A 15 -8.75 -20.91 -18.29
C TRP A 15 -9.94 -20.05 -18.70
N ASN A 16 -10.56 -20.38 -19.82
CA ASN A 16 -11.68 -19.61 -20.36
C ASN A 16 -13.04 -20.00 -19.75
N ASN A 17 -13.14 -21.17 -19.15
CA ASN A 17 -14.43 -21.68 -18.67
C ASN A 17 -14.56 -21.70 -17.14
N GLU A 18 -13.48 -21.73 -16.39
CA GLU A 18 -13.51 -21.85 -14.92
C GLU A 18 -12.85 -20.69 -14.20
N GLU A 19 -13.26 -20.46 -12.98
CA GLU A 19 -12.53 -19.61 -12.02
C GLU A 19 -11.26 -20.34 -11.58
N SER A 20 -10.22 -19.58 -11.23
CA SER A 20 -8.95 -20.19 -10.82
C SER A 20 -8.22 -19.40 -9.74
N THR A 21 -7.38 -20.10 -9.01
CA THR A 21 -6.42 -19.53 -8.08
C THR A 21 -5.03 -19.60 -8.67
N ILE A 22 -4.28 -18.50 -8.57
CA ILE A 22 -2.95 -18.35 -9.17
C ILE A 22 -1.95 -18.05 -8.05
N VAL A 23 -0.82 -18.74 -8.10
CA VAL A 23 0.33 -18.44 -7.23
C VAL A 23 1.54 -18.19 -8.11
N PRO A 24 2.03 -16.94 -8.21
CA PRO A 24 3.28 -16.65 -8.88
C PRO A 24 4.44 -17.11 -8.00
N ILE A 25 5.38 -17.83 -8.57
CA ILE A 25 6.63 -18.21 -7.92
C ILE A 25 7.76 -17.38 -8.50
N TRP A 26 8.36 -16.60 -7.65
CA TRP A 26 9.44 -15.68 -8.01
C TRP A 26 10.78 -16.41 -8.04
N GLU A 27 11.72 -15.89 -8.82
CA GLU A 27 13.07 -16.44 -8.87
C GLU A 27 13.84 -16.23 -7.57
N ASP A 28 13.64 -15.08 -6.95
CA ASP A 28 14.27 -14.71 -5.68
C ASP A 28 13.26 -14.00 -4.77
N LEU A 29 12.98 -14.56 -3.60
CA LEU A 29 12.03 -13.98 -2.64
C LEU A 29 12.55 -12.73 -1.93
N GLU A 30 13.86 -12.46 -1.98
CA GLU A 30 14.47 -11.28 -1.36
C GLU A 30 14.48 -10.05 -2.27
N LYS A 31 14.20 -10.24 -3.57
CA LYS A 31 14.18 -9.14 -4.54
C LYS A 31 12.79 -8.51 -4.66
N HIS A 32 12.80 -7.23 -4.94
CA HIS A 32 11.59 -6.51 -5.32
C HIS A 32 11.07 -7.00 -6.69
N PRO A 33 9.74 -7.06 -6.95
CA PRO A 33 9.20 -7.51 -8.24
C PRO A 33 9.81 -6.81 -9.46
N MET A 34 10.16 -5.52 -9.37
CA MET A 34 10.83 -4.77 -10.44
C MET A 34 12.25 -5.25 -10.77
N ASN A 35 12.90 -5.96 -9.84
CA ASN A 35 14.24 -6.54 -9.99
C ASN A 35 14.22 -8.07 -10.06
N ASN A 36 13.06 -8.66 -10.28
CA ASN A 36 12.85 -10.08 -10.12
C ASN A 36 12.11 -10.65 -11.33
N GLY A 37 12.28 -11.94 -11.58
CA GLY A 37 11.52 -12.68 -12.57
C GLY A 37 10.49 -13.61 -11.93
N VAL A 38 9.44 -13.93 -12.69
CA VAL A 38 8.53 -15.01 -12.33
C VAL A 38 9.11 -16.31 -12.88
N SER A 39 9.38 -17.26 -12.01
CA SER A 39 9.88 -18.58 -12.40
C SER A 39 8.77 -19.39 -13.09
N PHE A 40 7.60 -19.43 -12.47
CA PHE A 40 6.40 -20.04 -13.04
C PHE A 40 5.13 -19.54 -12.34
N LEU A 41 3.96 -19.77 -12.98
CA LEU A 41 2.65 -19.63 -12.36
C LEU A 41 2.08 -21.01 -12.06
N TYR A 42 1.69 -21.24 -10.81
CA TYR A 42 0.82 -22.34 -10.45
C TYR A 42 -0.64 -21.88 -10.56
N VAL A 43 -1.43 -22.60 -11.35
CA VAL A 43 -2.85 -22.28 -11.58
C VAL A 43 -3.70 -23.46 -11.19
N ARG A 44 -4.63 -23.25 -10.26
CA ARG A 44 -5.55 -24.28 -9.78
C ARG A 44 -6.99 -23.97 -10.19
N PHE A 45 -7.62 -24.92 -10.82
CA PHE A 45 -9.04 -24.98 -11.11
C PHE A 45 -9.77 -25.93 -10.14
N SER A 46 -11.06 -26.14 -10.32
CA SER A 46 -11.87 -27.00 -9.46
C SER A 46 -11.37 -28.45 -9.42
N THR A 47 -10.97 -28.99 -10.56
CA THR A 47 -10.59 -30.40 -10.73
C THR A 47 -9.17 -30.62 -11.25
N GLN A 48 -8.51 -29.58 -11.72
CA GLN A 48 -7.23 -29.68 -12.42
C GLN A 48 -6.27 -28.58 -11.98
N ASP A 49 -4.99 -28.91 -11.84
CA ASP A 49 -3.91 -27.98 -11.59
C ASP A 49 -2.99 -27.90 -12.80
N PHE A 50 -2.42 -26.70 -13.05
CA PHE A 50 -1.43 -26.49 -14.09
C PHE A 50 -0.25 -25.68 -13.54
N ILE A 51 0.93 -25.93 -14.09
CA ILE A 51 2.13 -25.12 -13.89
C ILE A 51 2.53 -24.54 -15.26
N LEU A 52 2.62 -23.21 -15.31
CA LEU A 52 3.02 -22.49 -16.52
C LEU A 52 4.44 -21.95 -16.31
N PRO A 53 5.45 -22.55 -16.94
CA PRO A 53 6.83 -22.09 -16.87
C PRO A 53 7.00 -20.69 -17.51
N TYR A 54 7.72 -19.81 -16.85
CA TYR A 54 8.16 -18.51 -17.38
C TYR A 54 9.67 -18.42 -17.47
N ASN A 55 10.37 -18.73 -16.40
CA ASN A 55 11.82 -18.72 -16.34
C ASN A 55 12.30 -19.78 -15.33
N HIS A 56 11.97 -21.04 -15.58
CA HIS A 56 12.38 -22.18 -14.76
C HIS A 56 13.44 -23.02 -15.47
N ASN A 57 14.44 -23.52 -14.74
CA ASN A 57 15.56 -24.25 -15.32
C ASN A 57 15.16 -25.59 -15.97
N ASP A 58 14.07 -26.23 -15.51
CA ASP A 58 13.62 -27.53 -16.01
C ASP A 58 12.79 -27.45 -17.30
N CYS A 59 12.30 -26.25 -17.67
CA CYS A 59 11.26 -26.13 -18.71
C CYS A 59 11.48 -24.89 -19.59
N GLU A 60 11.06 -25.00 -20.84
CA GLU A 60 10.95 -23.87 -21.75
C GLU A 60 9.59 -23.17 -21.59
N LYS A 61 9.60 -21.83 -21.72
CA LYS A 61 8.38 -21.03 -21.67
C LYS A 61 7.60 -21.19 -22.98
N LEU A 62 6.30 -21.49 -22.85
CA LEU A 62 5.34 -21.32 -23.95
C LEU A 62 4.67 -19.96 -23.87
N GLU A 63 4.48 -19.29 -24.99
CA GLU A 63 3.68 -18.07 -25.07
C GLU A 63 2.19 -18.40 -24.90
N ILE A 64 1.59 -17.84 -23.84
CA ILE A 64 0.18 -18.04 -23.50
C ILE A 64 -0.42 -16.66 -23.23
N ASP A 65 -1.48 -16.32 -23.95
CA ASP A 65 -2.26 -15.10 -23.70
C ASP A 65 -3.24 -15.37 -22.55
N LEU A 66 -2.97 -14.76 -21.39
CA LEU A 66 -3.79 -14.88 -20.19
C LEU A 66 -4.86 -13.79 -20.09
N SER A 67 -4.92 -12.84 -21.02
CA SER A 67 -5.93 -11.77 -21.03
C SER A 67 -7.28 -12.21 -21.59
N THR A 68 -7.37 -13.41 -22.20
CA THR A 68 -8.54 -13.87 -22.94
C THR A 68 -9.76 -14.24 -22.11
N SER A 69 -9.58 -14.59 -20.84
CA SER A 69 -10.65 -15.09 -19.96
C SER A 69 -11.39 -13.98 -19.25
N ASN A 70 -12.73 -14.08 -19.17
CA ASN A 70 -13.58 -13.21 -18.35
C ASN A 70 -13.94 -13.81 -16.98
N LYS A 71 -13.41 -14.98 -16.63
CA LYS A 71 -13.65 -15.64 -15.34
C LYS A 71 -12.83 -14.99 -14.23
N SER A 72 -13.32 -15.03 -13.02
CA SER A 72 -12.59 -14.52 -11.84
C SER A 72 -11.29 -15.30 -11.64
N LYS A 73 -10.21 -14.57 -11.42
CA LYS A 73 -8.87 -15.12 -11.15
C LYS A 73 -8.39 -14.57 -9.81
N TRP A 74 -8.08 -15.47 -8.89
CA TRP A 74 -7.60 -15.15 -7.55
C TRP A 74 -6.09 -15.33 -7.49
N ILE A 75 -5.33 -14.26 -7.25
CA ILE A 75 -3.87 -14.32 -7.23
C ILE A 75 -3.31 -13.95 -5.86
N TRP A 76 -2.27 -14.65 -5.43
CA TRP A 76 -1.49 -14.24 -4.28
C TRP A 76 -0.57 -13.09 -4.65
N ASN A 77 -0.54 -12.03 -3.82
CA ASN A 77 0.25 -10.82 -4.05
C ASN A 77 -0.03 -10.16 -5.41
N LYS A 78 -1.29 -9.78 -5.64
CA LYS A 78 -1.71 -9.03 -6.83
C LYS A 78 -0.85 -7.77 -7.03
N LYS A 79 -0.54 -7.04 -5.95
CA LYS A 79 0.25 -5.81 -6.00
C LYS A 79 1.61 -6.03 -6.71
N GLY A 80 2.39 -7.00 -6.25
CA GLY A 80 3.67 -7.35 -6.87
C GLY A 80 3.50 -7.93 -8.26
N PHE A 81 2.46 -8.73 -8.48
CA PHE A 81 2.20 -9.34 -9.79
C PHE A 81 1.90 -8.31 -10.89
N LEU A 82 1.17 -7.25 -10.59
CA LEU A 82 0.88 -6.18 -11.55
C LEU A 82 2.16 -5.55 -12.13
N GLN A 83 3.25 -5.55 -11.38
CA GLN A 83 4.55 -5.01 -11.81
C GLN A 83 5.25 -5.90 -12.86
N THR A 84 4.83 -7.16 -13.02
CA THR A 84 5.40 -8.07 -14.05
C THR A 84 4.95 -7.76 -15.46
N LYS A 85 3.89 -6.94 -15.61
CA LYS A 85 3.22 -6.65 -16.90
C LYS A 85 2.62 -7.88 -17.58
N ILE A 86 2.47 -9.00 -16.88
CA ILE A 86 1.69 -10.14 -17.36
C ILE A 86 0.21 -9.77 -17.22
N GLU A 87 -0.48 -9.68 -18.35
CA GLU A 87 -1.88 -9.26 -18.38
C GLU A 87 -2.82 -10.41 -18.03
N ILE A 88 -3.60 -10.24 -16.98
CA ILE A 88 -4.68 -11.14 -16.56
C ILE A 88 -5.92 -10.30 -16.28
N THR A 89 -7.04 -10.62 -16.90
CA THR A 89 -8.32 -9.95 -16.67
C THR A 89 -9.02 -10.50 -15.42
N ASN A 90 -9.91 -9.69 -14.82
CA ASN A 90 -10.69 -10.06 -13.62
C ASN A 90 -9.85 -10.60 -12.45
N LEU A 91 -8.67 -10.02 -12.26
CA LEU A 91 -7.72 -10.42 -11.23
C LEU A 91 -8.12 -9.86 -9.86
N GLN A 92 -8.25 -10.73 -8.87
CA GLN A 92 -8.56 -10.40 -7.47
C GLN A 92 -7.43 -10.86 -6.55
N ASP A 93 -7.23 -10.16 -5.43
CA ASP A 93 -6.16 -10.47 -4.50
C ASP A 93 -6.60 -11.44 -3.40
N VAL A 94 -5.93 -12.58 -3.32
CA VAL A 94 -6.13 -13.57 -2.24
C VAL A 94 -5.84 -12.96 -0.87
N GLN A 95 -4.76 -12.18 -0.73
CA GLN A 95 -4.39 -11.57 0.55
C GLN A 95 -5.46 -10.58 1.02
N THR A 96 -6.00 -9.78 0.11
CA THR A 96 -7.11 -8.88 0.40
C THR A 96 -8.34 -9.62 0.89
N SER A 97 -8.73 -10.71 0.22
CA SER A 97 -9.86 -11.54 0.64
C SER A 97 -9.65 -12.16 2.03
N LEU A 98 -8.48 -12.74 2.27
CA LEU A 98 -8.17 -13.34 3.57
C LEU A 98 -8.17 -12.31 4.70
N PHE A 99 -7.58 -11.16 4.48
CA PHE A 99 -7.46 -10.13 5.52
C PHE A 99 -8.77 -9.40 5.78
N PHE A 100 -9.38 -8.84 4.75
CA PHE A 100 -10.53 -7.94 4.93
C PHE A 100 -11.85 -8.68 5.05
N ASP A 101 -12.01 -9.81 4.36
CA ASP A 101 -13.29 -10.53 4.32
C ASP A 101 -13.36 -11.64 5.37
N GLN A 102 -12.24 -12.31 5.64
CA GLN A 102 -12.19 -13.43 6.58
C GLN A 102 -11.61 -13.05 7.95
N ASN A 103 -11.16 -11.80 8.12
CA ASN A 103 -10.49 -11.30 9.32
C ASN A 103 -9.31 -12.20 9.76
N LYS A 104 -8.62 -12.79 8.82
CA LYS A 104 -7.46 -13.62 9.09
C LYS A 104 -6.21 -12.76 9.05
N ILE A 105 -5.59 -12.56 10.20
CA ILE A 105 -4.24 -12.03 10.30
C ILE A 105 -3.29 -13.15 9.90
N TYR A 106 -3.04 -13.30 8.61
CA TYR A 106 -1.85 -14.02 8.20
C TYR A 106 -0.64 -13.13 8.46
N PRO A 107 0.50 -13.66 8.88
CA PRO A 107 1.72 -12.89 8.90
C PRO A 107 1.93 -12.39 7.48
N PHE A 108 1.90 -11.06 7.34
CA PHE A 108 1.95 -10.39 6.05
C PHE A 108 3.38 -10.28 5.60
N SER A 109 3.84 -11.33 4.95
CA SER A 109 4.89 -11.15 3.98
C SER A 109 4.26 -11.31 2.61
N ASP A 110 4.57 -10.42 1.69
CA ASP A 110 4.34 -10.62 0.27
C ASP A 110 5.03 -11.91 -0.23
N LYS A 111 5.87 -12.45 0.59
CA LYS A 111 6.65 -13.66 0.48
C LYS A 111 5.87 -14.78 1.17
N LEU A 112 5.06 -15.50 0.48
CA LEU A 112 4.35 -16.70 0.89
C LEU A 112 4.99 -17.41 2.12
N GLU A 113 4.80 -16.84 3.33
CA GLU A 113 5.42 -17.39 4.55
C GLU A 113 5.09 -18.88 4.77
N PRO A 114 3.90 -19.39 4.45
CA PRO A 114 3.67 -20.82 4.47
C PRO A 114 4.64 -21.60 3.57
N LEU A 115 5.00 -21.03 2.40
CA LEU A 115 6.01 -21.62 1.52
C LEU A 115 7.40 -21.49 2.13
N THR A 116 7.76 -20.33 2.66
CA THR A 116 9.06 -20.10 3.31
C THR A 116 9.28 -21.07 4.46
N ASN A 117 8.28 -21.30 5.30
CA ASN A 117 8.33 -22.27 6.39
C ASN A 117 8.45 -23.71 5.87
N PHE A 118 7.81 -24.04 4.76
CA PHE A 118 7.95 -25.31 4.11
C PHE A 118 9.36 -25.54 3.57
N TYR A 119 9.94 -24.53 2.89
CA TYR A 119 11.31 -24.60 2.37
C TYR A 119 12.35 -24.66 3.47
N THR A 120 12.16 -23.95 4.56
CA THR A 120 13.04 -24.06 5.73
C THR A 120 13.06 -25.48 6.27
N ARG A 121 11.92 -26.16 6.30
CA ARG A 121 11.83 -27.56 6.70
C ARG A 121 12.50 -28.53 5.70
N LEU A 122 12.49 -28.19 4.41
CA LEU A 122 13.19 -28.97 3.38
C LEU A 122 14.69 -28.68 3.28
N GLY A 123 15.22 -27.74 4.06
CA GLY A 123 16.61 -27.30 3.99
C GLY A 123 16.95 -26.46 2.75
N MET A 124 15.95 -25.95 2.05
CA MET A 124 16.10 -25.17 0.83
C MET A 124 15.90 -23.68 1.16
N ARG A 125 16.97 -22.87 1.14
CA ARG A 125 16.93 -21.48 1.60
C ARG A 125 17.02 -20.43 0.51
N ASP A 126 17.69 -20.75 -0.62
CA ASP A 126 18.07 -19.74 -1.61
C ASP A 126 17.57 -20.13 -3.00
N ASP A 127 17.24 -19.15 -3.82
CA ASP A 127 16.83 -19.28 -5.23
C ASP A 127 15.68 -20.29 -5.46
N LEU A 128 14.60 -20.10 -4.72
CA LEU A 128 13.47 -21.04 -4.63
C LEU A 128 12.83 -21.34 -5.98
N GLY A 129 12.74 -20.36 -6.87
CA GLY A 129 12.06 -20.50 -8.15
C GLY A 129 12.76 -21.43 -9.12
N LYS A 130 14.10 -21.48 -9.07
CA LYS A 130 14.90 -22.18 -10.09
C LYS A 130 15.54 -23.48 -9.62
N SER A 131 15.89 -23.57 -8.32
CA SER A 131 16.65 -24.70 -7.77
C SER A 131 15.82 -25.88 -7.35
N ILE A 132 14.51 -25.69 -7.15
CA ILE A 132 13.60 -26.78 -6.78
C ILE A 132 12.98 -27.37 -8.03
N PRO A 133 13.03 -28.71 -8.22
CA PRO A 133 12.32 -29.35 -9.32
C PRO A 133 10.86 -28.95 -9.37
N ILE A 134 10.41 -28.47 -10.53
CA ILE A 134 9.09 -27.88 -10.72
C ILE A 134 7.94 -28.80 -10.30
N MET A 135 8.12 -30.11 -10.45
CA MET A 135 7.14 -31.12 -10.04
C MET A 135 6.88 -31.15 -8.52
N LYS A 136 7.90 -30.86 -7.70
CA LYS A 136 7.73 -30.81 -6.23
C LYS A 136 6.87 -29.63 -5.78
N TRP A 137 6.86 -28.56 -6.55
CA TRP A 137 6.03 -27.40 -6.26
C TRP A 137 4.54 -27.68 -6.32
N GLY A 138 4.09 -28.47 -7.30
CA GLY A 138 2.67 -28.77 -7.49
C GLY A 138 2.01 -29.37 -6.26
N GLU A 139 2.66 -30.33 -5.59
CA GLU A 139 2.12 -30.95 -4.38
C GLU A 139 2.00 -29.98 -3.20
N VAL A 140 3.04 -29.15 -3.02
CA VAL A 140 3.09 -28.16 -1.94
C VAL A 140 2.01 -27.10 -2.11
N LEU A 141 1.94 -26.51 -3.31
CA LEU A 141 1.00 -25.44 -3.62
C LEU A 141 -0.44 -25.95 -3.59
N LYS A 142 -0.68 -27.18 -4.02
CA LYS A 142 -1.98 -27.83 -3.91
C LYS A 142 -2.46 -27.92 -2.46
N GLY A 143 -1.59 -28.30 -1.52
CA GLY A 143 -1.90 -28.35 -0.09
C GLY A 143 -2.23 -26.98 0.48
N ILE A 144 -1.45 -25.96 0.13
CA ILE A 144 -1.63 -24.58 0.64
C ILE A 144 -2.90 -23.95 0.06
N VAL A 145 -3.06 -23.96 -1.27
CA VAL A 145 -4.19 -23.33 -1.96
C VAL A 145 -5.51 -24.02 -1.62
N GLY A 146 -5.49 -25.32 -1.35
CA GLY A 146 -6.67 -26.08 -0.95
C GLY A 146 -7.31 -25.62 0.36
N GLU A 147 -6.56 -24.96 1.23
CA GLU A 147 -7.05 -24.41 2.49
C GLU A 147 -7.65 -23.00 2.35
N TRP A 148 -7.41 -22.32 1.23
CA TRP A 148 -7.90 -20.96 1.01
C TRP A 148 -9.38 -20.97 0.60
N LYS A 149 -10.16 -20.12 1.25
CA LYS A 149 -11.57 -19.85 0.90
C LYS A 149 -11.69 -18.39 0.50
N PHE A 150 -12.27 -18.14 -0.66
CA PHE A 150 -12.46 -16.79 -1.19
C PHE A 150 -13.94 -16.46 -1.25
N TYR A 151 -14.23 -15.20 -1.05
CA TYR A 151 -15.56 -14.63 -1.23
C TYR A 151 -15.47 -13.59 -2.34
N PRO A 152 -16.34 -13.64 -3.35
CA PRO A 152 -16.35 -12.66 -4.43
C PRO A 152 -16.89 -11.33 -3.89
N THR A 153 -16.05 -10.56 -3.27
CA THR A 153 -16.37 -9.19 -2.83
C THR A 153 -15.63 -8.19 -3.70
N LYS A 154 -16.36 -7.21 -4.23
CA LYS A 154 -15.73 -6.02 -4.78
C LYS A 154 -15.16 -5.22 -3.61
N SER A 155 -13.90 -5.37 -3.35
CA SER A 155 -13.19 -4.65 -2.30
C SER A 155 -12.56 -3.38 -2.89
N TRP A 156 -12.88 -2.23 -2.29
CA TRP A 156 -12.21 -0.97 -2.63
C TRP A 156 -10.68 -1.07 -2.49
N VAL A 157 -10.20 -1.88 -1.54
CA VAL A 157 -8.77 -2.14 -1.38
C VAL A 157 -8.20 -2.87 -2.58
N ASP A 158 -8.85 -3.95 -3.04
CA ASP A 158 -8.39 -4.74 -4.18
C ASP A 158 -8.51 -3.98 -5.51
N ASP A 159 -9.62 -3.29 -5.72
CA ASP A 159 -9.92 -2.64 -6.99
C ASP A 159 -9.24 -1.27 -7.17
N THR A 160 -8.89 -0.59 -6.08
CA THR A 160 -8.37 0.78 -6.13
C THR A 160 -7.01 0.91 -5.45
N MET A 161 -6.90 0.51 -4.20
CA MET A 161 -5.68 0.74 -3.41
C MET A 161 -4.50 -0.10 -3.90
N ILE A 162 -4.70 -1.40 -4.13
CA ILE A 162 -3.65 -2.31 -4.60
C ILE A 162 -3.04 -1.85 -5.94
N PRO A 163 -3.81 -1.53 -7.00
CA PRO A 163 -3.25 -1.03 -8.25
C PRO A 163 -2.53 0.32 -8.12
N ILE A 164 -3.01 1.23 -7.28
CA ILE A 164 -2.35 2.52 -7.02
C ILE A 164 -1.00 2.32 -6.35
N LEU A 165 -0.94 1.51 -5.30
CA LEU A 165 0.31 1.24 -4.59
C LEU A 165 1.32 0.51 -5.49
N SER A 166 0.86 -0.44 -6.31
CA SER A 166 1.70 -1.12 -7.31
C SER A 166 2.37 -0.12 -8.26
N GLU A 167 1.61 0.83 -8.80
CA GLU A 167 2.13 1.81 -9.75
C GLU A 167 3.10 2.81 -9.11
N ILE A 168 2.89 3.18 -7.84
CA ILE A 168 3.86 4.00 -7.09
C ILE A 168 5.16 3.25 -6.90
N GLU A 169 5.11 1.98 -6.52
CA GLU A 169 6.30 1.14 -6.35
C GLU A 169 7.10 1.00 -7.65
N GLU A 170 6.45 0.89 -8.79
CA GLU A 170 7.10 0.80 -10.11
C GLU A 170 7.96 2.03 -10.44
N SER A 171 7.62 3.19 -9.90
CA SER A 171 8.36 4.43 -10.16
C SER A 171 9.79 4.38 -9.60
N GLY A 172 9.99 3.77 -8.45
CA GLY A 172 11.25 3.72 -7.73
C GLY A 172 11.77 5.11 -7.33
N LEU A 173 12.83 5.12 -6.55
CA LEU A 173 13.54 6.32 -6.09
C LEU A 173 14.98 6.28 -6.58
N HIS A 174 15.43 7.30 -7.29
CA HIS A 174 16.83 7.45 -7.63
C HIS A 174 17.64 7.82 -6.38
N VAL A 175 18.83 7.26 -6.29
CA VAL A 175 19.74 7.50 -5.18
C VAL A 175 21.12 7.96 -5.67
N ASP A 176 21.78 8.75 -4.86
CA ASP A 176 23.23 8.90 -4.90
C ASP A 176 23.83 7.58 -4.39
N THR A 177 24.32 6.75 -5.28
CA THR A 177 24.74 5.38 -4.96
C THR A 177 25.84 5.32 -3.92
N GLU A 178 26.79 6.27 -3.93
CA GLU A 178 27.89 6.32 -2.96
C GLU A 178 27.32 6.58 -1.55
N LYS A 179 26.51 7.62 -1.39
CA LYS A 179 25.84 7.94 -0.13
C LYS A 179 24.89 6.82 0.34
N PHE A 180 24.20 6.18 -0.62
CA PHE A 180 23.28 5.08 -0.31
C PHE A 180 24.04 3.88 0.27
N LEU A 181 25.13 3.45 -0.34
CA LEU A 181 25.93 2.33 0.12
C LEU A 181 26.70 2.63 1.41
N ASP A 182 27.10 3.88 1.62
CA ASP A 182 27.66 4.32 2.91
C ASP A 182 26.63 4.17 4.04
N ARG A 183 25.37 4.55 3.77
CA ARG A 183 24.28 4.48 4.76
C ARG A 183 23.72 3.07 4.93
N TRP A 184 23.57 2.33 3.84
CA TRP A 184 23.00 0.96 3.80
C TRP A 184 23.87 0.00 3.01
N PRO A 185 25.05 -0.38 3.53
CA PRO A 185 26.04 -1.19 2.78
C PRO A 185 25.53 -2.58 2.41
N LEU A 186 24.59 -3.13 3.17
CA LEU A 186 24.00 -4.46 2.91
C LEU A 186 22.92 -4.45 1.82
N ASN A 187 22.51 -3.26 1.35
CA ASN A 187 21.41 -3.10 0.39
C ASN A 187 21.88 -2.99 -1.07
N GLN A 188 23.16 -3.22 -1.38
CA GLN A 188 23.67 -3.17 -2.75
C GLN A 188 22.90 -4.05 -3.73
N LYS A 189 22.50 -5.26 -3.31
CA LYS A 189 21.74 -6.21 -4.14
C LYS A 189 20.32 -5.73 -4.50
N GLN A 190 19.81 -4.70 -3.82
CA GLN A 190 18.49 -4.13 -4.03
C GLN A 190 18.50 -2.93 -4.98
N LEU A 191 19.67 -2.39 -5.29
CA LEU A 191 19.82 -1.34 -6.29
C LEU A 191 19.70 -1.91 -7.71
N LEU A 192 18.95 -1.22 -8.54
CA LEU A 192 18.90 -1.45 -9.99
C LEU A 192 19.13 -0.11 -10.71
N ASN A 193 20.30 0.04 -11.37
CA ASN A 193 20.64 1.27 -12.11
C ASN A 193 20.43 2.55 -11.27
N ASP A 194 20.99 2.59 -10.06
CA ASP A 194 20.86 3.68 -9.09
C ASP A 194 19.39 3.97 -8.65
N ILE A 195 18.52 2.97 -8.76
CA ILE A 195 17.14 3.03 -8.29
C ILE A 195 16.93 2.02 -7.18
N ILE A 196 16.26 2.45 -6.11
CA ILE A 196 15.69 1.58 -5.10
C ILE A 196 14.17 1.62 -5.19
N TYR A 197 13.55 0.45 -5.08
CA TYR A 197 12.10 0.35 -5.07
C TYR A 197 11.56 0.27 -3.65
N THR A 198 10.41 0.88 -3.44
CA THR A 198 9.69 0.84 -2.16
C THR A 198 8.67 -0.29 -2.17
N GLU A 199 8.26 -0.75 -0.98
CA GLU A 199 7.28 -1.83 -0.84
C GLU A 199 6.23 -1.45 0.19
N TYR A 200 4.99 -1.27 -0.27
CA TYR A 200 3.85 -0.92 0.57
C TYR A 200 3.12 -2.17 1.07
N ASN A 201 2.88 -2.21 2.37
CA ASN A 201 2.00 -3.20 2.99
C ASN A 201 0.67 -2.56 3.40
N PRO A 202 -0.43 -2.80 2.67
CA PRO A 202 -1.77 -2.27 2.99
C PRO A 202 -2.49 -3.07 4.08
N TYR A 203 -1.99 -4.26 4.44
CA TYR A 203 -2.62 -5.17 5.38
C TYR A 203 -2.33 -4.78 6.83
N THR A 204 -2.64 -3.56 7.18
CA THR A 204 -2.59 -3.02 8.54
C THR A 204 -4.01 -2.82 9.08
N ILE A 205 -4.17 -2.73 10.40
CA ILE A 205 -5.49 -2.59 11.01
C ILE A 205 -6.27 -1.42 10.43
N THR A 206 -5.61 -0.30 10.16
CA THR A 206 -6.21 0.92 9.59
C THR A 206 -6.12 0.99 8.06
N SER A 207 -5.53 0.01 7.38
CA SER A 207 -5.11 0.06 5.98
C SER A 207 -4.13 1.19 5.64
N ARG A 208 -3.61 1.91 6.62
CA ARG A 208 -2.56 2.90 6.41
C ARG A 208 -1.29 2.16 5.99
N PRO A 209 -0.85 2.26 4.73
CA PRO A 209 0.22 1.40 4.25
C PRO A 209 1.53 1.71 4.98
N SER A 210 2.17 0.68 5.52
CA SER A 210 3.58 0.81 5.88
C SER A 210 4.42 0.67 4.61
N ASN A 211 5.54 1.39 4.53
CA ASN A 211 6.42 1.36 3.37
C ASN A 211 7.83 0.97 3.80
N ARG A 212 8.17 -0.31 3.58
CA ARG A 212 9.46 -0.89 3.98
C ARG A 212 9.95 -1.86 2.94
N HIS A 213 11.22 -1.73 2.58
CA HIS A 213 11.89 -2.71 1.72
C HIS A 213 13.37 -2.81 2.11
N GLY A 214 13.91 -4.03 2.11
CA GLY A 214 15.32 -4.27 2.43
C GLY A 214 15.78 -3.72 3.78
N GLY A 215 14.89 -3.67 4.78
CA GLY A 215 15.18 -3.10 6.10
C GLY A 215 15.02 -1.58 6.18
N ILE A 216 14.83 -0.88 5.05
CA ILE A 216 14.64 0.58 5.01
C ILE A 216 13.16 0.90 5.25
N ASN A 217 12.88 1.79 6.21
CA ASN A 217 11.54 2.31 6.47
C ASN A 217 11.35 3.67 5.78
N PHE A 218 10.83 3.66 4.56
CA PHE A 218 10.63 4.86 3.74
C PHE A 218 9.58 5.82 4.34
N GLY A 219 8.64 5.32 5.14
CA GLY A 219 7.65 6.14 5.83
C GLY A 219 8.20 6.90 7.05
N ALA A 220 9.46 6.65 7.46
CA ALA A 220 10.07 7.23 8.65
C ALA A 220 11.54 7.56 8.45
N LEU A 221 11.91 8.07 7.26
CA LEU A 221 13.26 8.56 6.99
C LEU A 221 13.51 9.84 7.79
N ASN A 222 14.62 9.88 8.53
CA ASN A 222 14.96 11.02 9.36
C ASN A 222 15.30 12.25 8.50
N LYS A 223 14.75 13.41 8.89
CA LYS A 223 15.00 14.69 8.18
C LYS A 223 16.36 15.33 8.52
N ASN A 224 16.91 15.05 9.72
CA ASN A 224 17.97 15.86 10.32
C ASN A 224 19.33 15.16 10.37
N ASP A 225 19.48 13.93 9.85
CA ASP A 225 20.70 13.14 9.95
C ASP A 225 21.34 12.81 8.59
N GLY A 226 20.91 13.50 7.52
CA GLY A 226 21.40 13.26 6.15
C GLY A 226 20.81 12.03 5.47
N THR A 227 19.93 11.27 6.14
CA THR A 227 19.30 10.06 5.57
C THR A 227 18.50 10.38 4.31
N ARG A 228 17.82 11.53 4.27
CA ARG A 228 17.03 11.95 3.10
C ARG A 228 17.88 12.48 1.95
N ASP A 229 19.07 12.98 2.20
CA ASP A 229 19.99 13.55 1.18
C ASP A 229 20.48 12.50 0.17
N VAL A 230 20.30 11.23 0.52
CA VAL A 230 20.62 10.09 -0.33
C VAL A 230 19.71 9.99 -1.54
N PHE A 231 18.43 10.42 -1.40
CA PHE A 231 17.42 10.33 -2.44
C PHE A 231 17.44 11.59 -3.30
N ILE A 232 17.66 11.39 -4.60
CA ILE A 232 17.79 12.46 -5.60
C ILE A 232 16.75 12.29 -6.70
N PRO A 233 16.30 13.36 -7.36
CA PRO A 233 15.40 13.24 -8.49
C PRO A 233 16.13 12.68 -9.71
N LYS A 234 15.37 12.12 -10.65
CA LYS A 234 15.89 11.72 -11.96
C LYS A 234 16.61 12.90 -12.61
N LYS A 235 17.69 12.63 -13.32
CA LYS A 235 18.48 13.65 -14.01
C LYS A 235 17.61 14.61 -14.83
N GLY A 236 17.77 15.90 -14.60
CA GLY A 236 17.01 16.96 -15.26
C GLY A 236 15.66 17.27 -14.60
N LYS A 237 15.33 16.65 -13.45
CA LYS A 237 14.11 16.91 -12.70
C LYS A 237 14.39 17.50 -11.32
N LEU A 238 13.35 18.04 -10.71
CA LEU A 238 13.34 18.46 -9.31
C LEU A 238 12.31 17.64 -8.55
N PHE A 239 12.54 17.44 -7.26
CA PHE A 239 11.50 16.94 -6.37
C PHE A 239 10.50 18.05 -6.07
N LEU A 240 9.23 17.66 -6.00
CA LEU A 240 8.14 18.46 -5.50
C LEU A 240 7.37 17.63 -4.49
N GLN A 241 7.33 18.08 -3.24
CA GLN A 241 6.55 17.48 -2.19
C GLN A 241 5.27 18.27 -1.95
N PHE A 242 4.14 17.58 -1.92
CA PHE A 242 2.88 18.14 -1.44
C PHE A 242 2.55 17.55 -0.09
N ASP A 243 2.34 18.39 0.92
CA ASP A 243 1.90 18.01 2.27
C ASP A 243 0.55 18.63 2.56
N TYR A 244 -0.41 17.86 3.06
CA TYR A 244 -1.68 18.42 3.50
C TYR A 244 -1.53 19.29 4.75
N ASP A 245 -2.06 20.51 4.70
CA ASP A 245 -2.02 21.44 5.83
C ASP A 245 -3.02 21.03 6.92
N ALA A 246 -2.54 20.82 8.14
CA ALA A 246 -3.32 20.45 9.32
C ALA A 246 -4.29 19.27 9.05
N TYR A 247 -3.83 18.26 8.30
CA TYR A 247 -4.67 17.26 7.65
C TYR A 247 -5.63 16.56 8.61
N HIS A 248 -5.11 15.98 9.72
CA HIS A 248 -5.98 15.29 10.69
C HIS A 248 -7.03 16.20 11.30
N VAL A 249 -6.67 17.46 11.63
CA VAL A 249 -7.63 18.43 12.17
C VAL A 249 -8.75 18.72 11.16
N ARG A 250 -8.41 18.82 9.88
CA ARG A 250 -9.38 19.05 8.80
C ARG A 250 -10.24 17.82 8.51
N ILE A 251 -9.68 16.63 8.54
CA ILE A 251 -10.46 15.38 8.44
C ILE A 251 -11.47 15.31 9.59
N ILE A 252 -11.03 15.58 10.81
CA ILE A 252 -11.92 15.62 11.99
C ILE A 252 -13.02 16.65 11.79
N GLY A 253 -12.68 17.87 11.37
CA GLY A 253 -13.66 18.93 11.07
C GLY A 253 -14.73 18.43 10.10
N LYS A 254 -14.32 17.70 9.05
CA LYS A 254 -15.24 17.12 8.07
C LYS A 254 -16.11 16.01 8.68
N LEU A 255 -15.56 15.11 9.50
CA LEU A 255 -16.30 14.05 10.16
C LEU A 255 -17.35 14.58 11.13
N ILE A 256 -17.03 15.62 11.90
CA ILE A 256 -17.94 16.24 12.87
C ILE A 256 -18.80 17.39 12.28
N LYS A 257 -18.68 17.64 10.97
CA LYS A 257 -19.34 18.74 10.25
C LYS A 257 -19.12 20.10 10.94
N TYR A 258 -17.83 20.40 11.24
CA TYR A 258 -17.41 21.66 11.81
C TYR A 258 -16.66 22.49 10.76
N ASN A 259 -17.08 23.75 10.58
CA ASN A 259 -16.45 24.65 9.62
C ASN A 259 -15.16 25.22 10.21
N LEU A 260 -14.04 24.65 9.78
CA LEU A 260 -12.71 25.17 10.10
C LEU A 260 -12.34 26.34 9.17
N PRO A 261 -11.46 27.27 9.60
CA PRO A 261 -11.02 28.35 8.72
C PRO A 261 -10.27 27.80 7.49
N LYS A 262 -10.42 28.52 6.37
CA LYS A 262 -9.66 28.21 5.14
C LYS A 262 -8.19 28.56 5.25
N THR A 263 -7.85 29.49 6.14
CA THR A 263 -6.49 29.90 6.49
C THR A 263 -5.82 28.85 7.42
N SER A 264 -4.70 29.21 8.03
CA SER A 264 -4.00 28.30 8.96
C SER A 264 -4.88 27.87 10.13
N VAL A 265 -5.20 26.57 10.19
CA VAL A 265 -5.97 25.99 11.30
C VAL A 265 -5.16 26.01 12.61
N HIS A 266 -3.85 25.81 12.52
CA HIS A 266 -3.00 25.87 13.71
C HIS A 266 -2.88 27.28 14.28
N GLN A 267 -2.89 28.33 13.43
CA GLN A 267 -2.95 29.70 13.92
C GLN A 267 -4.29 30.00 14.58
N TRP A 268 -5.40 29.59 13.96
CA TRP A 268 -6.73 29.71 14.57
C TRP A 268 -6.83 29.01 15.92
N LEU A 269 -6.22 27.82 16.06
CA LEU A 269 -6.16 27.10 17.35
C LEU A 269 -5.24 27.80 18.34
N ALA A 270 -4.10 28.37 17.91
CA ALA A 270 -3.22 29.16 18.74
C ALA A 270 -3.95 30.35 19.38
N ASP A 271 -4.76 31.06 18.57
CA ASP A 271 -5.60 32.17 19.03
C ASP A 271 -6.65 31.70 20.08
N GLN A 272 -7.24 30.50 19.87
CA GLN A 272 -8.19 29.91 20.83
C GLN A 272 -7.51 29.48 22.14
N TYR A 273 -6.26 29.02 22.07
CA TYR A 273 -5.49 28.59 23.23
C TYR A 273 -4.82 29.73 23.96
N GLY A 274 -4.65 30.90 23.34
CA GLY A 274 -3.83 32.00 23.83
C GLY A 274 -2.34 31.64 23.91
N CYS A 275 -1.80 30.92 22.91
CA CYS A 275 -0.41 30.49 22.86
C CYS A 275 0.20 30.73 21.46
N GLU A 276 1.51 30.53 21.33
CA GLU A 276 2.23 30.63 20.07
C GLU A 276 1.87 29.49 19.09
N TYR A 277 2.11 29.71 17.79
CA TYR A 277 1.76 28.77 16.72
C TYR A 277 2.38 27.38 16.90
N ASP A 278 3.65 27.31 17.24
CA ASP A 278 4.34 26.01 17.41
C ASP A 278 3.85 25.24 18.63
N ASP A 279 3.55 25.91 19.72
CA ASP A 279 2.94 25.32 20.91
C ASP A 279 1.54 24.78 20.61
N SER A 280 0.78 25.46 19.75
CA SER A 280 -0.57 25.05 19.36
C SER A 280 -0.58 23.71 18.66
N LYS A 281 0.40 23.40 17.82
CA LYS A 281 0.53 22.10 17.15
C LYS A 281 0.68 20.98 18.17
N GLY A 282 1.66 21.08 19.08
CA GLY A 282 1.92 20.09 20.11
C GLY A 282 0.70 19.87 21.02
N ARG A 283 0.05 20.98 21.43
CA ARG A 283 -1.18 20.95 22.24
C ARG A 283 -2.32 20.25 21.50
N THR A 284 -2.55 20.60 20.24
CA THR A 284 -3.61 20.01 19.41
C THR A 284 -3.42 18.49 19.23
N PHE A 285 -2.21 18.04 18.90
CA PHE A 285 -1.92 16.62 18.78
C PHE A 285 -2.12 15.87 20.10
N ARG A 286 -1.67 16.45 21.23
CA ARG A 286 -1.89 15.87 22.54
C ARG A 286 -3.38 15.69 22.83
N ILE A 287 -4.24 16.69 22.54
CA ILE A 287 -5.69 16.62 22.74
C ILE A 287 -6.30 15.56 21.83
N LEU A 288 -5.96 15.55 20.54
CA LEU A 288 -6.55 14.65 19.56
C LEU A 288 -6.15 13.19 19.78
N TYR A 289 -4.92 12.93 20.22
CA TYR A 289 -4.40 11.57 20.41
C TYR A 289 -4.43 11.09 21.86
N GLY A 290 -4.42 12.01 22.81
CA GLY A 290 -4.43 11.69 24.26
C GLY A 290 -5.79 11.80 24.92
N GLY A 291 -6.73 12.49 24.30
CA GLY A 291 -8.08 12.72 24.81
C GLY A 291 -8.38 14.18 25.13
N VAL A 292 -9.66 14.52 25.07
CA VAL A 292 -10.18 15.87 25.30
C VAL A 292 -10.49 16.07 26.77
N SER A 293 -9.83 17.02 27.44
CA SER A 293 -10.11 17.39 28.82
C SER A 293 -11.33 18.32 28.93
N ASP A 294 -11.88 18.49 30.16
CA ASP A 294 -12.98 19.43 30.38
C ASP A 294 -12.59 20.90 30.09
N GLU A 295 -11.30 21.24 30.25
CA GLU A 295 -10.78 22.55 29.88
C GLU A 295 -10.78 22.71 28.33
N ASP A 296 -10.38 21.69 27.60
CA ASP A 296 -10.34 21.75 26.15
C ASP A 296 -11.75 21.84 25.54
N LYS A 297 -12.77 21.26 26.19
CA LYS A 297 -14.20 21.35 25.78
C LYS A 297 -14.76 22.77 25.80
N LYS A 298 -14.09 23.74 26.46
CA LYS A 298 -14.46 25.15 26.38
C LYS A 298 -14.31 25.70 24.96
N ILE A 299 -13.48 25.06 24.13
CA ILE A 299 -13.37 25.35 22.70
C ILE A 299 -14.41 24.51 21.96
N PRO A 300 -15.41 25.12 21.28
CA PRO A 300 -16.54 24.39 20.67
C PRO A 300 -16.15 23.29 19.70
N PHE A 301 -14.99 23.41 19.07
CA PHE A 301 -14.43 22.36 18.21
C PHE A 301 -14.16 21.07 18.98
N PHE A 302 -13.48 21.16 20.12
CA PHE A 302 -13.12 19.99 20.91
C PHE A 302 -14.30 19.40 21.68
N ASP A 303 -15.29 20.20 22.08
CA ASP A 303 -16.55 19.68 22.62
C ASP A 303 -17.26 18.77 21.61
N LYS A 304 -17.31 19.19 20.33
CA LYS A 304 -17.86 18.35 19.26
C LYS A 304 -17.01 17.11 18.99
N VAL A 305 -15.68 17.22 19.09
CA VAL A 305 -14.78 16.06 18.94
C VAL A 305 -15.05 15.04 20.04
N ASP A 306 -15.14 15.46 21.29
CA ASP A 306 -15.43 14.57 22.42
C ASP A 306 -16.76 13.84 22.25
N LYS A 307 -17.84 14.58 21.92
CA LYS A 307 -19.16 14.00 21.63
C LYS A 307 -19.14 13.00 20.47
N PHE A 308 -18.34 13.27 19.45
CA PHE A 308 -18.14 12.35 18.34
C PHE A 308 -17.43 11.08 18.77
N ILE A 309 -16.36 11.19 19.56
CA ILE A 309 -15.61 10.04 20.09
C ILE A 309 -16.51 9.13 20.93
N GLN A 310 -17.31 9.70 21.84
CA GLN A 310 -18.23 8.96 22.71
C GLN A 310 -19.28 8.20 21.88
N ARG A 311 -19.96 8.89 20.97
CA ARG A 311 -20.95 8.27 20.08
C ARG A 311 -20.36 7.14 19.23
N MET A 312 -19.18 7.39 18.65
CA MET A 312 -18.47 6.40 17.85
C MET A 312 -18.09 5.16 18.68
N GLN A 313 -17.67 5.35 19.94
CA GLN A 313 -17.38 4.24 20.84
C GLN A 313 -18.63 3.40 21.12
N GLU A 314 -19.75 4.04 21.48
CA GLU A 314 -21.03 3.36 21.74
C GLU A 314 -21.50 2.56 20.52
N GLU A 315 -21.48 3.17 19.34
CA GLU A 315 -21.85 2.52 18.08
C GLU A 315 -20.94 1.34 17.76
N SER A 316 -19.62 1.49 17.97
CA SER A 316 -18.64 0.44 17.68
C SER A 316 -18.77 -0.75 18.62
N ILE A 317 -18.99 -0.52 19.91
CA ILE A 317 -19.23 -1.58 20.88
C ILE A 317 -20.50 -2.36 20.55
N ARG A 318 -21.59 -1.64 20.21
CA ARG A 318 -22.85 -2.27 19.81
C ARG A 318 -22.71 -3.12 18.54
N ASN A 319 -21.92 -2.66 17.58
CA ASN A 319 -21.76 -3.33 16.29
C ASN A 319 -20.65 -4.40 16.27
N GLY A 320 -19.72 -4.36 17.21
CA GLY A 320 -18.55 -5.24 17.24
C GLY A 320 -17.40 -4.83 16.30
N TYR A 321 -17.53 -3.68 15.62
CA TYR A 321 -16.52 -3.16 14.67
C TYR A 321 -16.56 -1.64 14.60
N LEU A 322 -15.42 -1.04 14.22
CA LEU A 322 -15.35 0.33 13.71
C LEU A 322 -15.71 0.34 12.22
N GLN A 323 -16.40 1.39 11.77
CA GLN A 323 -16.71 1.55 10.36
C GLN A 323 -16.11 2.86 9.82
N THR A 324 -15.37 2.74 8.72
CA THR A 324 -14.80 3.91 8.01
C THR A 324 -15.84 4.58 7.11
N PRO A 325 -15.59 5.82 6.65
CA PRO A 325 -16.47 6.49 5.70
C PRO A 325 -16.72 5.72 4.39
N LYS A 326 -15.79 4.90 3.95
CA LYS A 326 -15.94 4.04 2.75
C LYS A 326 -16.59 2.69 3.07
N GLY A 327 -17.03 2.49 4.31
CA GLY A 327 -17.76 1.29 4.72
C GLY A 327 -16.90 0.11 5.16
N ARG A 328 -15.57 0.26 5.21
CA ARG A 328 -14.69 -0.77 5.74
C ARG A 328 -14.99 -1.02 7.22
N LYS A 329 -15.04 -2.29 7.61
CA LYS A 329 -15.22 -2.73 8.98
C LYS A 329 -13.90 -3.16 9.58
N ILE A 330 -13.54 -2.59 10.73
CA ILE A 330 -12.36 -2.96 11.51
C ILE A 330 -12.88 -3.68 12.77
N PRO A 331 -12.68 -5.01 12.90
CA PRO A 331 -13.17 -5.77 14.05
C PRO A 331 -12.53 -5.27 15.35
N LEU A 332 -13.34 -5.08 16.41
CA LEU A 332 -12.81 -4.62 17.70
C LEU A 332 -11.83 -5.61 18.31
N GLY A 333 -11.96 -6.91 18.03
CA GLY A 333 -11.03 -7.94 18.50
C GLY A 333 -9.60 -7.81 17.94
N TRP A 334 -9.38 -6.96 16.93
CA TRP A 334 -8.03 -6.66 16.42
C TRP A 334 -7.34 -5.54 17.18
N ILE A 335 -8.09 -4.84 18.06
CA ILE A 335 -7.59 -3.66 18.75
C ILE A 335 -7.18 -4.05 20.17
N GLU A 336 -5.89 -4.12 20.39
CA GLU A 336 -5.32 -4.38 21.71
C GLU A 336 -5.61 -3.22 22.67
N GLN A 337 -6.02 -3.52 23.90
CA GLN A 337 -6.35 -2.53 24.94
C GLN A 337 -7.28 -1.42 24.39
N PRO A 338 -8.52 -1.75 24.02
CA PRO A 338 -9.43 -0.84 23.35
C PRO A 338 -9.86 0.31 24.28
N THR A 339 -9.69 1.55 23.78
CA THR A 339 -10.19 2.79 24.40
C THR A 339 -10.92 3.62 23.36
N ALA A 340 -11.79 4.52 23.77
CA ALA A 340 -12.48 5.45 22.88
C ALA A 340 -11.50 6.23 22.00
N GLN A 341 -10.39 6.68 22.61
CA GLN A 341 -9.34 7.41 21.91
C GLN A 341 -8.62 6.56 20.87
N LYS A 342 -8.38 5.28 21.16
CA LYS A 342 -7.76 4.35 20.22
C LYS A 342 -8.67 4.08 19.03
N TYR A 343 -9.97 3.92 19.27
CA TYR A 343 -10.97 3.78 18.20
C TYR A 343 -10.98 5.00 17.30
N PHE A 344 -10.98 6.20 17.90
CA PHE A 344 -10.93 7.45 17.16
C PHE A 344 -9.66 7.56 16.29
N ASN A 345 -8.50 7.25 16.85
CA ASN A 345 -7.23 7.27 16.13
C ASN A 345 -7.24 6.30 14.93
N TYR A 346 -7.83 5.12 15.09
CA TYR A 346 -7.93 4.15 14.00
C TYR A 346 -8.86 4.62 12.88
N ILE A 347 -10.01 5.19 13.22
CA ILE A 347 -10.92 5.77 12.24
C ILE A 347 -10.25 6.96 11.53
N LEU A 348 -9.54 7.80 12.24
CA LEU A 348 -8.84 8.94 11.66
C LEU A 348 -7.78 8.50 10.65
N GLN A 349 -6.90 7.56 11.01
CA GLN A 349 -5.88 7.02 10.13
C GLN A 349 -6.47 6.28 8.92
N ALA A 350 -7.52 5.51 9.11
CA ALA A 350 -8.19 4.83 8.01
C ALA A 350 -8.86 5.82 7.05
N THR A 351 -9.49 6.86 7.58
CA THR A 351 -10.10 7.94 6.78
C THR A 351 -9.07 8.73 5.99
N GLU A 352 -7.92 9.04 6.60
CA GLU A 352 -6.76 9.64 5.93
C GLU A 352 -6.35 8.82 4.71
N THR A 353 -6.15 7.51 4.92
CA THR A 353 -5.78 6.59 3.85
C THR A 353 -6.81 6.55 2.73
N GLU A 354 -8.11 6.48 3.07
CA GLU A 354 -9.20 6.48 2.09
C GLU A 354 -9.17 7.73 1.22
N PHE A 355 -8.99 8.93 1.80
CA PHE A 355 -8.90 10.17 1.04
C PHE A 355 -7.65 10.22 0.15
N ASN A 356 -6.50 9.78 0.66
CA ASN A 356 -5.25 9.79 -0.10
C ASN A 356 -5.31 8.88 -1.32
N ILE A 357 -5.78 7.65 -1.14
CA ILE A 357 -5.95 6.69 -2.25
C ILE A 357 -6.98 7.21 -3.26
N GLU A 358 -8.05 7.87 -2.80
CA GLU A 358 -9.04 8.46 -3.68
C GLU A 358 -8.47 9.63 -4.49
N ALA A 359 -7.65 10.49 -3.88
CA ALA A 359 -6.94 11.55 -4.56
C ALA A 359 -5.98 10.99 -5.64
N MET A 360 -5.20 9.98 -5.30
CA MET A 360 -4.31 9.30 -6.26
C MET A 360 -5.08 8.59 -7.37
N SER A 361 -6.21 7.94 -7.04
CA SER A 361 -7.10 7.36 -8.04
C SER A 361 -7.65 8.41 -9.02
N LYS A 362 -7.95 9.61 -8.52
CA LYS A 362 -8.38 10.73 -9.35
C LYS A 362 -7.26 11.24 -10.24
N LEU A 363 -6.03 11.39 -9.73
CA LEU A 363 -4.86 11.69 -10.56
C LEU A 363 -4.74 10.71 -11.73
N LYS A 364 -4.81 9.41 -11.45
CA LYS A 364 -4.73 8.37 -12.48
C LYS A 364 -5.85 8.48 -13.52
N LYS A 365 -7.10 8.71 -13.09
CA LYS A 365 -8.26 8.90 -13.99
C LYS A 365 -8.10 10.11 -14.89
N GLU A 366 -7.49 11.18 -14.39
CA GLU A 366 -7.21 12.40 -15.14
C GLU A 366 -5.89 12.31 -15.96
N ARG A 367 -5.25 11.13 -15.98
CA ARG A 367 -3.95 10.88 -16.65
C ARG A 367 -2.84 11.82 -16.18
N LEU A 368 -2.89 12.19 -14.92
CA LEU A 368 -1.84 12.94 -14.24
C LEU A 368 -0.85 12.00 -13.57
N PRO A 369 0.42 12.41 -13.36
CA PRO A 369 1.40 11.57 -12.70
C PRO A 369 0.97 11.20 -11.28
N LEU A 370 1.29 9.97 -10.86
CA LEU A 370 1.23 9.54 -9.48
C LEU A 370 2.51 9.97 -8.74
N PRO A 371 2.46 10.11 -7.39
CA PRO A 371 3.68 10.34 -6.61
C PRO A 371 4.66 9.17 -6.78
N ILE A 372 5.93 9.44 -6.69
CA ILE A 372 6.99 8.41 -6.66
C ILE A 372 7.22 7.87 -5.25
N LEU A 373 6.76 8.60 -4.23
CA LEU A 373 6.74 8.18 -2.83
C LEU A 373 5.50 8.77 -2.16
N TYR A 374 4.76 7.92 -1.46
CA TYR A 374 3.62 8.28 -0.63
C TYR A 374 3.91 7.94 0.82
N THR A 375 3.89 8.93 1.68
CA THR A 375 4.14 8.77 3.11
C THR A 375 3.09 9.52 3.93
N TYR A 376 1.99 8.84 4.24
CA TYR A 376 0.92 9.34 5.08
C TYR A 376 0.22 10.60 4.52
N ASP A 377 0.57 11.78 5.00
CA ASP A 377 0.04 13.09 4.58
C ASP A 377 0.85 13.76 3.46
N SER A 378 1.91 13.09 2.99
CA SER A 378 2.88 13.62 2.04
C SER A 378 2.94 12.82 0.74
N PHE A 379 3.07 13.53 -0.37
CA PHE A 379 3.21 12.99 -1.72
C PHE A 379 4.44 13.60 -2.39
N LEU A 380 5.45 12.78 -2.65
CA LEU A 380 6.64 13.18 -3.37
C LEU A 380 6.49 12.90 -4.86
N PHE A 381 6.67 13.93 -5.67
CA PHE A 381 6.70 13.87 -7.13
C PHE A 381 8.08 14.28 -7.65
N GLN A 382 8.29 14.07 -8.95
CA GLN A 382 9.41 14.63 -9.68
C GLN A 382 8.92 15.22 -11.00
N PHE A 383 9.27 16.48 -11.24
CA PHE A 383 8.85 17.24 -12.43
C PHE A 383 10.03 17.94 -13.08
N ASP A 384 9.89 18.21 -14.38
CA ASP A 384 10.71 19.21 -15.05
C ASP A 384 10.30 20.60 -14.55
N ASP A 385 11.22 21.56 -14.52
CA ASP A 385 10.94 22.92 -14.11
C ASP A 385 9.93 23.66 -15.02
N SER A 386 9.73 23.15 -16.24
CA SER A 386 8.76 23.63 -17.22
C SER A 386 7.33 23.09 -17.03
N ASP A 387 7.12 22.06 -16.20
CA ASP A 387 5.83 21.33 -16.07
C ASP A 387 4.78 22.07 -15.20
N ILE A 388 4.80 23.39 -15.18
CA ILE A 388 3.97 24.22 -14.28
C ILE A 388 2.47 23.91 -14.40
N GLU A 389 1.97 23.69 -15.61
CA GLU A 389 0.53 23.41 -15.82
C GLU A 389 0.12 22.04 -15.29
N THR A 390 0.98 21.02 -15.44
CA THR A 390 0.76 19.69 -14.85
C THR A 390 0.77 19.77 -13.33
N ILE A 391 1.72 20.50 -12.75
CA ILE A 391 1.84 20.72 -11.31
C ILE A 391 0.59 21.39 -10.74
N LYS A 392 0.07 22.44 -11.40
CA LYS A 392 -1.18 23.09 -10.99
C LYS A 392 -2.37 22.13 -11.01
N LYS A 393 -2.48 21.28 -12.04
CA LYS A 393 -3.53 20.27 -12.14
C LYS A 393 -3.41 19.23 -11.03
N VAL A 394 -2.21 18.70 -10.77
CA VAL A 394 -1.95 17.78 -9.65
C VAL A 394 -2.38 18.42 -8.33
N LYS A 395 -1.93 19.64 -8.05
CA LYS A 395 -2.34 20.38 -6.85
C LYS A 395 -3.86 20.51 -6.75
N ALA A 396 -4.53 20.92 -7.82
CA ALA A 396 -5.97 21.08 -7.85
C ALA A 396 -6.71 19.76 -7.55
N VAL A 397 -6.20 18.62 -8.04
CA VAL A 397 -6.77 17.29 -7.75
C VAL A 397 -6.59 16.95 -6.27
N LEU A 398 -5.39 17.14 -5.70
CA LEU A 398 -5.14 16.89 -4.29
C LEU A 398 -6.05 17.75 -3.40
N GLU A 399 -6.23 19.02 -3.72
CA GLU A 399 -7.08 19.95 -2.98
C GLU A 399 -8.59 19.76 -3.21
N SER A 400 -9.00 18.97 -4.21
CA SER A 400 -10.42 18.80 -4.60
C SER A 400 -11.28 18.14 -3.51
N PHE A 401 -10.67 17.53 -2.52
CA PHE A 401 -11.35 16.97 -1.35
C PHE A 401 -11.55 18.00 -0.22
N GLY A 402 -11.15 19.23 -0.43
CA GLY A 402 -11.29 20.34 0.54
C GLY A 402 -10.15 20.40 1.56
N PHE A 403 -9.01 19.79 1.26
CA PHE A 403 -7.81 19.83 2.08
C PHE A 403 -6.72 20.60 1.32
N PRO A 404 -6.28 21.79 1.80
CA PRO A 404 -5.21 22.53 1.15
C PRO A 404 -3.86 21.81 1.30
N VAL A 405 -3.01 21.92 0.28
CA VAL A 405 -1.65 21.40 0.30
C VAL A 405 -0.61 22.49 0.28
N LYS A 406 0.48 22.29 1.01
CA LYS A 406 1.74 23.03 0.89
C LYS A 406 2.61 22.35 -0.15
N ALA A 407 3.48 23.11 -0.80
CA ALA A 407 4.36 22.61 -1.85
C ALA A 407 5.79 23.05 -1.55
N ASP A 408 6.70 22.11 -1.43
CA ASP A 408 8.13 22.34 -1.23
C ASP A 408 8.94 21.72 -2.37
N TRP A 409 10.01 22.40 -2.79
CA TRP A 409 10.87 21.99 -3.90
C TRP A 409 12.28 21.68 -3.42
N GLY A 410 12.89 20.66 -4.02
CA GLY A 410 14.27 20.31 -3.68
C GLY A 410 15.02 19.60 -4.79
N THR A 411 16.34 19.72 -4.74
CA THR A 411 17.29 18.96 -5.57
C THR A 411 17.64 17.61 -4.97
N ASP A 412 17.27 17.38 -3.73
CA ASP A 412 17.32 16.11 -3.00
C ASP A 412 16.17 16.10 -1.96
N TYR A 413 15.90 14.93 -1.39
CA TYR A 413 14.77 14.76 -0.45
C TYR A 413 15.05 15.40 0.93
N GLY A 414 16.33 15.63 1.26
CA GLY A 414 16.71 16.28 2.53
C GLY A 414 16.38 17.79 2.57
N LYS A 415 16.18 18.40 1.40
CA LYS A 415 15.83 19.82 1.29
C LYS A 415 14.34 20.13 1.33
N LEU A 416 13.50 19.11 1.55
CA LEU A 416 12.04 19.19 1.59
C LEU A 416 11.48 19.23 3.01
#